data_de2567d8e2bc9f3b23b825638c3fb6f5
#
_entry.id   de2567d8e2bc9f3b23b825638c3fb6f5
#
_cell.length_a   1.000
_cell.length_b   1.000
_cell.length_c   1.000
_cell.angle_alpha   90.00
_cell.angle_beta   90.00
_cell.angle_gamma   90.00
#
_symmetry.space_group_name_H-M   'P 1'
#
loop_
_entity.id
_entity.type
_entity.pdbx_description
1 polymer ?
#
loop_
_entity_poly.entity_id
_entity_poly.type
_entity_poly.pdbx_seq_one_letter_code
_entity_poly.pdbx_strand_id
1 'polypeptide(L)'
;MPRSRPPRHDHDAGGPAELLAAKAALREQIWAALRAAKGSRFPGPEGRIPNFVGAEAAAERLRGTDVWESARTLKANPDSPQWPVRQRALEDGKLLFMAVPRLAGPEPFFLLDPEQLAGSAREASSIKGAAKSARPVGIEELKPVDLVVAGTVAAGVDGARLGKGGGFSDLEFAVASQAGLIGPDTVVVTTVHEVQVLPAGEIPTAEHDIRLDLIVTPDRVIEVPRRKRRPSAAVRWADLTDEKIAAIPLLTRLRARDS
;
A
#
# COMPACT_ATOMS: atom_id res chain seq x y z
N MET A 1 28.99 13.42 -37.75
CA MET A 1 28.66 12.04 -37.42
C MET A 1 27.47 12.05 -36.43
N PRO A 2 26.29 11.56 -36.81
CA PRO A 2 25.13 11.52 -35.90
C PRO A 2 25.31 10.37 -34.90
N ARG A 3 25.10 10.70 -33.60
CA ARG A 3 25.14 9.70 -32.54
C ARG A 3 23.87 8.84 -32.60
N SER A 4 24.05 7.56 -32.82
CA SER A 4 22.98 6.57 -32.80
C SER A 4 22.38 6.46 -31.41
N ARG A 5 21.06 6.63 -31.35
CA ARG A 5 20.21 6.43 -30.16
C ARG A 5 20.18 4.92 -29.87
N PRO A 6 20.38 4.47 -28.61
CA PRO A 6 20.26 3.06 -28.29
C PRO A 6 18.80 2.59 -28.52
N PRO A 7 18.58 1.33 -28.89
CA PRO A 7 17.25 0.79 -29.14
C PRO A 7 16.41 0.84 -27.86
N ARG A 8 15.18 1.31 -27.98
CA ARG A 8 14.15 1.15 -26.94
C ARG A 8 13.82 -0.34 -26.90
N HIS A 9 14.09 -0.98 -25.79
CA HIS A 9 13.52 -2.30 -25.51
C HIS A 9 12.01 -2.09 -25.28
N ASP A 10 11.23 -2.22 -26.34
CA ASP A 10 9.79 -2.49 -26.22
C ASP A 10 9.69 -3.90 -25.60
N HIS A 11 9.50 -3.96 -24.29
CA HIS A 11 8.99 -5.18 -23.68
C HIS A 11 7.56 -5.32 -24.17
N ASP A 12 7.38 -6.22 -25.11
CA ASP A 12 6.11 -6.75 -25.57
C ASP A 12 5.36 -7.21 -24.32
N ALA A 13 4.38 -6.42 -23.86
CA ALA A 13 3.63 -6.71 -22.67
C ALA A 13 2.71 -7.89 -23.00
N GLY A 14 3.09 -9.07 -22.57
CA GLY A 14 2.25 -10.27 -22.65
C GLY A 14 0.84 -9.98 -22.14
N GLY A 15 -0.14 -10.75 -22.60
CA GLY A 15 -1.55 -10.52 -22.25
C GLY A 15 -1.80 -10.48 -20.74
N PRO A 16 -2.97 -10.00 -20.29
CA PRO A 16 -3.29 -9.87 -18.86
C PRO A 16 -3.05 -11.15 -18.05
N ALA A 17 -3.24 -12.32 -18.63
CA ALA A 17 -3.00 -13.61 -17.98
C ALA A 17 -1.51 -13.88 -17.73
N GLU A 18 -0.63 -13.51 -18.67
CA GLU A 18 0.82 -13.63 -18.53
C GLU A 18 1.35 -12.69 -17.45
N LEU A 19 0.85 -11.46 -17.40
CA LEU A 19 1.18 -10.50 -16.35
C LEU A 19 0.82 -11.04 -14.96
N LEU A 20 -0.38 -11.61 -14.81
CA LEU A 20 -0.82 -12.20 -13.56
C LEU A 20 0.04 -13.41 -13.15
N ALA A 21 0.40 -14.28 -14.12
CA ALA A 21 1.27 -15.41 -13.90
C ALA A 21 2.68 -14.97 -13.48
N ALA A 22 3.26 -13.99 -14.15
CA ALA A 22 4.56 -13.42 -13.81
C ALA A 22 4.56 -12.79 -12.40
N LYS A 23 3.52 -12.02 -12.05
CA LYS A 23 3.32 -11.49 -10.69
C LYS A 23 3.20 -12.61 -9.65
N ALA A 24 2.52 -13.71 -9.97
CA ALA A 24 2.38 -14.85 -9.06
C ALA A 24 3.73 -15.54 -8.83
N ALA A 25 4.47 -15.85 -9.89
CA ALA A 25 5.79 -16.47 -9.81
C ALA A 25 6.77 -15.61 -8.99
N LEU A 26 6.77 -14.29 -9.20
CA LEU A 26 7.64 -13.38 -8.46
C LEU A 26 7.30 -13.36 -6.96
N ARG A 27 6.01 -13.45 -6.57
CA ARG A 27 5.63 -13.55 -5.14
C ARG A 27 6.25 -14.79 -4.48
N GLU A 28 6.15 -15.95 -5.12
CA GLU A 28 6.73 -17.20 -4.59
C GLU A 28 8.25 -17.07 -4.41
N GLN A 29 8.94 -16.47 -5.38
CA GLN A 29 10.38 -16.22 -5.29
C GLN A 29 10.74 -15.33 -4.09
N ILE A 30 10.02 -14.23 -3.88
CA ILE A 30 10.29 -13.31 -2.77
C ILE A 30 9.97 -13.96 -1.42
N TRP A 31 8.88 -14.69 -1.29
CA TRP A 31 8.55 -15.43 -0.07
C TRP A 31 9.62 -16.48 0.26
N ALA A 32 10.10 -17.22 -0.75
CA ALA A 32 11.20 -18.17 -0.59
C ALA A 32 12.51 -17.47 -0.18
N ALA A 33 12.85 -16.36 -0.83
CA ALA A 33 14.05 -15.58 -0.52
C ALA A 33 14.03 -15.02 0.92
N LEU A 34 12.88 -14.51 1.38
CA LEU A 34 12.71 -14.05 2.77
C LEU A 34 12.92 -15.17 3.79
N ARG A 35 12.41 -16.38 3.51
CA ARG A 35 12.68 -17.56 4.38
C ARG A 35 14.15 -17.93 4.41
N ALA A 36 14.77 -18.02 3.22
CA ALA A 36 16.18 -18.37 3.10
C ALA A 36 17.09 -17.38 3.85
N ALA A 37 16.77 -16.10 3.79
CA ALA A 37 17.46 -15.03 4.51
C ALA A 37 17.11 -14.97 6.01
N LYS A 38 16.20 -15.84 6.52
CA LYS A 38 15.63 -15.77 7.89
C LYS A 38 15.03 -14.38 8.20
N GLY A 39 14.60 -13.66 7.16
CA GLY A 39 14.06 -12.31 7.24
C GLY A 39 12.56 -12.25 7.56
N SER A 40 11.83 -13.38 7.50
CA SER A 40 10.40 -13.41 7.80
C SER A 40 10.13 -13.62 9.30
N ARG A 41 9.00 -13.06 9.78
CA ARG A 41 8.42 -13.30 11.11
C ARG A 41 7.13 -14.10 11.01
N PHE A 42 6.70 -14.68 12.15
CA PHE A 42 5.38 -15.33 12.25
C PHE A 42 4.26 -14.39 11.76
N PRO A 43 3.29 -14.92 11.02
CA PRO A 43 2.95 -16.31 10.73
C PRO A 43 3.63 -16.92 9.47
N GLY A 44 4.65 -16.34 8.91
CA GLY A 44 5.27 -16.71 7.66
C GLY A 44 4.82 -15.82 6.49
N PRO A 45 5.60 -15.79 5.40
CA PRO A 45 5.38 -14.82 4.32
C PRO A 45 4.34 -15.24 3.29
N GLU A 46 4.05 -16.55 3.13
CA GLU A 46 3.25 -17.09 2.04
C GLU A 46 1.81 -16.58 2.03
N GLY A 47 1.34 -16.15 0.87
CA GLY A 47 -0.01 -15.63 0.65
C GLY A 47 -0.31 -14.32 1.39
N ARG A 48 0.71 -13.64 1.92
CA ARG A 48 0.58 -12.44 2.76
C ARG A 48 1.47 -11.31 2.27
N ILE A 49 1.23 -10.12 2.80
CA ILE A 49 2.26 -9.10 2.92
C ILE A 49 3.19 -9.58 4.06
N PRO A 50 4.47 -9.88 3.77
CA PRO A 50 5.33 -10.54 4.73
C PRO A 50 5.62 -9.68 5.96
N ASN A 51 5.39 -10.21 7.15
CA ASN A 51 5.99 -9.61 8.34
C ASN A 51 7.49 -9.95 8.36
N PHE A 52 8.33 -8.99 8.71
CA PHE A 52 9.78 -9.14 8.54
C PHE A 52 10.59 -8.70 9.77
N VAL A 53 11.79 -9.24 9.87
CA VAL A 53 12.76 -8.86 10.89
C VAL A 53 13.23 -7.44 10.61
N GLY A 54 13.14 -6.55 11.60
CA GLY A 54 13.47 -5.14 11.44
C GLY A 54 12.30 -4.23 11.05
N ALA A 55 11.05 -4.73 11.05
CA ALA A 55 9.88 -3.89 10.74
C ALA A 55 9.76 -2.66 11.64
N GLU A 56 10.13 -2.78 12.92
CA GLU A 56 10.18 -1.67 13.88
C GLU A 56 11.28 -0.65 13.53
N ALA A 57 12.45 -1.14 13.11
CA ALA A 57 13.56 -0.28 12.68
C ALA A 57 13.22 0.48 11.39
N ALA A 58 12.58 -0.19 10.43
CA ALA A 58 12.08 0.45 9.21
C ALA A 58 11.02 1.53 9.53
N ALA A 59 10.11 1.27 10.46
CA ALA A 59 9.12 2.24 10.90
C ALA A 59 9.77 3.45 11.60
N GLU A 60 10.78 3.23 12.43
CA GLU A 60 11.54 4.32 13.08
C GLU A 60 12.33 5.14 12.06
N ARG A 61 12.90 4.48 11.06
CA ARG A 61 13.59 5.18 9.97
C ARG A 61 12.64 6.04 9.14
N LEU A 62 11.42 5.55 8.85
CA LEU A 62 10.38 6.35 8.21
C LEU A 62 10.01 7.57 9.08
N ARG A 63 9.88 7.37 10.40
CA ARG A 63 9.58 8.45 11.36
C ARG A 63 10.59 9.58 11.31
N GLY A 64 11.85 9.28 11.02
CA GLY A 64 12.93 10.27 10.88
C GLY A 64 13.01 10.98 9.52
N THR A 65 12.00 10.86 8.65
CA THR A 65 11.99 11.54 7.34
C THR A 65 11.13 12.81 7.37
N ASP A 66 11.50 13.80 6.52
CA ASP A 66 10.73 15.05 6.35
C ASP A 66 9.30 14.77 5.89
N VAL A 67 9.11 13.70 5.09
CA VAL A 67 7.80 13.23 4.65
C VAL A 67 6.91 12.83 5.83
N TRP A 68 7.49 12.16 6.81
CA TRP A 68 6.76 11.80 8.03
C TRP A 68 6.48 13.01 8.90
N GLU A 69 7.47 13.86 9.09
CA GLU A 69 7.33 15.05 9.94
C GLU A 69 6.22 15.98 9.45
N SER A 70 6.14 16.19 8.13
CA SER A 70 5.12 17.05 7.51
C SER A 70 3.72 16.44 7.47
N ALA A 71 3.60 15.11 7.43
CA ALA A 71 2.32 14.41 7.32
C ALA A 71 1.48 14.57 8.60
N ARG A 72 0.19 14.88 8.46
CA ARG A 72 -0.82 14.95 9.53
C ARG A 72 -1.82 13.81 9.45
N THR A 73 -2.08 13.34 8.25
CA THR A 73 -3.08 12.32 7.95
C THR A 73 -2.44 11.15 7.21
N LEU A 74 -2.64 9.94 7.72
CA LEU A 74 -2.13 8.72 7.11
C LEU A 74 -3.27 7.78 6.74
N LYS A 75 -3.13 7.14 5.57
CA LYS A 75 -3.90 5.93 5.23
C LYS A 75 -2.94 4.76 5.21
N ALA A 76 -3.17 3.73 6.02
CA ALA A 76 -2.32 2.55 6.09
C ALA A 76 -3.09 1.25 5.84
N ASN A 77 -2.45 0.30 5.16
CA ASN A 77 -2.98 -1.05 5.06
C ASN A 77 -2.94 -1.76 6.44
N PRO A 78 -3.87 -2.69 6.70
CA PRO A 78 -3.97 -3.39 7.98
C PRO A 78 -2.90 -4.49 8.19
N ASP A 79 -2.05 -4.75 7.18
CA ASP A 79 -1.08 -5.85 7.22
C ASP A 79 -0.08 -5.72 8.37
N SER A 80 0.45 -6.87 8.85
CA SER A 80 1.31 -6.95 10.04
C SER A 80 2.58 -6.10 9.96
N PRO A 81 3.34 -6.06 8.83
CA PRO A 81 4.58 -5.27 8.78
C PRO A 81 4.35 -3.75 8.90
N GLN A 82 3.15 -3.26 8.61
CA GLN A 82 2.80 -1.85 8.76
C GLN A 82 2.29 -1.51 10.18
N TRP A 83 2.15 -2.49 11.07
CA TRP A 83 1.71 -2.24 12.45
C TRP A 83 2.63 -1.26 13.21
N PRO A 84 3.98 -1.40 13.18
CA PRO A 84 4.86 -0.43 13.82
C PRO A 84 4.69 1.00 13.27
N VAL A 85 4.44 1.15 11.97
CA VAL A 85 4.20 2.47 11.35
C VAL A 85 2.89 3.07 11.87
N ARG A 86 1.81 2.27 11.91
CA ARG A 86 0.51 2.72 12.45
C ARG A 86 0.59 3.12 13.92
N GLN A 87 1.33 2.34 14.72
CA GLN A 87 1.56 2.66 16.13
C GLN A 87 2.24 4.03 16.27
N ARG A 88 3.33 4.27 15.54
CA ARG A 88 4.06 5.55 15.58
C ARG A 88 3.24 6.72 15.06
N ALA A 89 2.40 6.49 14.08
CA ALA A 89 1.50 7.54 13.61
C ALA A 89 0.59 8.07 14.73
N LEU A 90 0.02 7.16 15.52
CA LEU A 90 -0.83 7.54 16.65
C LEU A 90 -0.02 8.15 17.81
N GLU A 91 1.20 7.64 18.08
CA GLU A 91 2.11 8.20 19.09
C GLU A 91 2.52 9.64 18.75
N ASP A 92 2.66 9.95 17.45
CA ASP A 92 3.03 11.28 16.96
C ASP A 92 1.83 12.19 16.70
N GLY A 93 0.64 11.82 17.16
CA GLY A 93 -0.56 12.65 17.05
C GLY A 93 -1.13 12.74 15.64
N LYS A 94 -0.84 11.77 14.75
CA LYS A 94 -1.30 11.77 13.37
C LYS A 94 -2.63 11.04 13.24
N LEU A 95 -3.56 11.61 12.48
CA LEU A 95 -4.83 10.97 12.16
C LEU A 95 -4.59 9.76 11.25
N LEU A 96 -5.11 8.59 11.63
CA LEU A 96 -4.87 7.36 10.91
C LEU A 96 -6.18 6.77 10.36
N PHE A 97 -6.20 6.54 9.05
CA PHE A 97 -7.24 5.77 8.36
C PHE A 97 -6.73 4.39 8.01
N MET A 98 -7.47 3.36 8.39
CA MET A 98 -7.16 1.97 8.08
C MET A 98 -8.39 1.30 7.45
N ALA A 99 -8.21 0.64 6.31
CA ALA A 99 -9.31 -0.07 5.69
C ALA A 99 -9.78 -1.25 6.57
N VAL A 100 -11.09 -1.40 6.67
CA VAL A 100 -11.69 -2.62 7.19
C VAL A 100 -11.30 -3.79 6.27
N PRO A 101 -10.97 -4.98 6.82
CA PRO A 101 -10.57 -6.11 6.00
C PRO A 101 -11.56 -6.37 4.85
N ARG A 102 -11.04 -6.39 3.61
CA ARG A 102 -11.78 -6.57 2.36
C ARG A 102 -12.84 -5.50 2.06
N LEU A 103 -12.82 -4.36 2.73
CA LEU A 103 -13.83 -3.30 2.61
C LEU A 103 -15.28 -3.83 2.83
N ALA A 104 -15.43 -4.85 3.69
CA ALA A 104 -16.65 -5.65 3.78
C ALA A 104 -17.81 -4.94 4.48
N GLY A 105 -17.62 -3.76 5.07
CA GLY A 105 -18.66 -3.01 5.79
C GLY A 105 -19.25 -1.86 4.98
N PRO A 106 -20.42 -1.36 5.39
CA PRO A 106 -21.00 -0.12 4.84
C PRO A 106 -20.11 1.09 5.12
N GLU A 107 -19.38 1.07 6.23
CA GLU A 107 -18.35 2.03 6.63
C GLU A 107 -16.99 1.35 6.52
N PRO A 108 -16.33 1.43 5.34
CA PRO A 108 -15.21 0.57 4.99
C PRO A 108 -13.87 1.02 5.57
N PHE A 109 -13.84 2.04 6.42
CA PHE A 109 -12.62 2.53 7.06
C PHE A 109 -12.77 2.63 8.57
N PHE A 110 -11.69 2.39 9.27
CA PHE A 110 -11.50 2.75 10.66
C PHE A 110 -10.80 4.11 10.74
N LEU A 111 -11.40 5.04 11.45
CA LEU A 111 -10.78 6.29 11.86
C LEU A 111 -10.19 6.11 13.26
N LEU A 112 -8.88 6.24 13.37
CA LEU A 112 -8.15 6.28 14.62
C LEU A 112 -7.65 7.71 14.84
N ASP A 113 -8.30 8.39 15.77
CA ASP A 113 -7.91 9.73 16.20
C ASP A 113 -7.07 9.61 17.47
N PRO A 114 -5.81 10.07 17.48
CA PRO A 114 -4.94 9.95 18.65
C PRO A 114 -5.50 10.64 19.90
N GLU A 115 -6.33 11.67 19.76
CA GLU A 115 -6.95 12.37 20.88
C GLU A 115 -8.14 11.59 21.49
N GLN A 116 -8.64 10.57 20.79
CA GLN A 116 -9.84 9.80 21.16
C GLN A 116 -9.58 8.31 21.37
N LEU A 117 -8.32 7.89 21.49
CA LEU A 117 -7.98 6.48 21.66
C LEU A 117 -8.43 5.93 23.00
N ALA A 118 -9.18 4.83 22.97
CA ALA A 118 -9.44 4.02 24.15
C ALA A 118 -8.30 3.01 24.34
N GLY A 119 -7.23 3.40 25.03
CA GLY A 119 -6.08 2.54 25.30
C GLY A 119 -4.79 3.01 24.61
N SER A 120 -3.80 2.12 24.54
CA SER A 120 -2.49 2.48 23.98
C SER A 120 -2.51 2.56 22.44
N ALA A 121 -1.67 3.41 21.86
CA ALA A 121 -1.47 3.49 20.42
C ALA A 121 -1.12 2.11 19.81
N ARG A 122 -0.33 1.30 20.54
CA ARG A 122 0.04 -0.06 20.13
C ARG A 122 -1.18 -0.97 19.98
N GLU A 123 -2.09 -0.97 20.94
CA GLU A 123 -3.30 -1.80 20.90
C GLU A 123 -4.25 -1.30 19.82
N ALA A 124 -4.55 0.00 19.79
CA ALA A 124 -5.49 0.63 18.86
C ALA A 124 -5.05 0.43 17.40
N SER A 125 -3.75 0.48 17.10
CA SER A 125 -3.21 0.31 15.73
C SER A 125 -3.19 -1.12 15.21
N SER A 126 -3.52 -2.12 16.04
CA SER A 126 -3.71 -3.50 15.61
C SER A 126 -5.07 -3.69 14.93
N ILE A 127 -5.22 -4.72 14.07
CA ILE A 127 -6.52 -5.01 13.44
C ILE A 127 -7.62 -5.25 14.50
N LYS A 128 -7.30 -6.04 15.52
CA LYS A 128 -8.24 -6.36 16.60
C LYS A 128 -8.54 -5.15 17.48
N GLY A 129 -7.56 -4.32 17.76
CA GLY A 129 -7.73 -3.10 18.54
C GLY A 129 -8.53 -2.06 17.79
N ALA A 130 -8.26 -1.83 16.53
CA ALA A 130 -9.03 -0.93 15.68
C ALA A 130 -10.50 -1.35 15.59
N ALA A 131 -10.79 -2.64 15.40
CA ALA A 131 -12.15 -3.16 15.36
C ALA A 131 -12.94 -2.96 16.69
N LYS A 132 -12.23 -2.75 17.81
CA LYS A 132 -12.85 -2.53 19.14
C LYS A 132 -13.00 -1.06 19.49
N SER A 133 -12.04 -0.23 19.11
CA SER A 133 -11.91 1.14 19.62
C SER A 133 -11.95 2.22 18.55
N ALA A 134 -11.72 1.89 17.29
CA ALA A 134 -11.80 2.86 16.21
C ALA A 134 -13.27 3.15 15.85
N ARG A 135 -13.52 4.37 15.40
CA ARG A 135 -14.81 4.73 14.81
C ARG A 135 -14.86 4.24 13.36
N PRO A 136 -15.80 3.35 12.98
CA PRO A 136 -16.04 3.06 11.57
C PRO A 136 -16.54 4.34 10.86
N VAL A 137 -16.09 4.57 9.62
CA VAL A 137 -16.45 5.76 8.86
C VAL A 137 -16.63 5.44 7.38
N GLY A 138 -17.51 6.19 6.73
CA GLY A 138 -17.65 6.25 5.29
C GLY A 138 -16.48 6.98 4.63
N ILE A 139 -16.38 6.84 3.32
CA ILE A 139 -15.34 7.54 2.55
C ILE A 139 -15.53 9.06 2.57
N GLU A 140 -16.75 9.51 2.75
CA GLU A 140 -17.15 10.91 2.81
C GLU A 140 -16.66 11.64 4.09
N GLU A 141 -16.34 10.88 5.13
CA GLU A 141 -15.82 11.41 6.39
C GLU A 141 -14.29 11.46 6.45
N LEU A 142 -13.61 10.87 5.47
CA LEU A 142 -12.16 10.88 5.41
C LEU A 142 -11.65 12.28 5.04
N LYS A 143 -10.50 12.65 5.59
CA LYS A 143 -9.78 13.87 5.20
C LYS A 143 -8.76 13.55 4.11
N PRO A 144 -8.32 14.55 3.32
CA PRO A 144 -7.18 14.37 2.42
C PRO A 144 -5.99 13.71 3.12
N VAL A 145 -5.36 12.78 2.43
CA VAL A 145 -4.29 11.93 2.97
C VAL A 145 -2.93 12.47 2.53
N ASP A 146 -2.06 12.76 3.50
CA ASP A 146 -0.69 13.21 3.22
C ASP A 146 0.21 12.02 2.88
N LEU A 147 0.03 10.89 3.58
CA LEU A 147 0.90 9.71 3.47
C LEU A 147 0.09 8.42 3.36
N VAL A 148 0.29 7.68 2.27
CA VAL A 148 -0.25 6.32 2.10
C VAL A 148 0.84 5.30 2.42
N VAL A 149 0.60 4.45 3.41
CA VAL A 149 1.50 3.34 3.78
C VAL A 149 0.97 2.05 3.18
N ALA A 150 1.61 1.61 2.10
CA ALA A 150 1.16 0.47 1.30
C ALA A 150 1.84 -0.84 1.71
N GLY A 151 1.06 -1.89 1.94
CA GLY A 151 1.56 -3.25 2.13
C GLY A 151 2.18 -3.80 0.85
N THR A 152 3.37 -4.41 0.93
CA THR A 152 4.19 -4.76 -0.24
C THR A 152 4.86 -6.13 -0.06
N VAL A 153 4.81 -6.97 -1.09
CA VAL A 153 5.57 -8.22 -1.18
C VAL A 153 6.95 -7.93 -1.79
N ALA A 154 7.02 -7.11 -2.84
CA ALA A 154 8.28 -6.63 -3.41
C ALA A 154 8.15 -5.17 -3.85
N ALA A 155 9.24 -4.42 -3.76
CA ALA A 155 9.35 -3.04 -4.17
C ALA A 155 10.53 -2.85 -5.11
N GLY A 156 10.29 -2.33 -6.31
CA GLY A 156 11.33 -1.96 -7.26
C GLY A 156 11.89 -0.57 -6.95
N VAL A 157 13.20 -0.39 -7.10
CA VAL A 157 13.84 0.93 -6.89
C VAL A 157 13.32 2.01 -7.85
N ASP A 158 12.58 1.61 -8.89
CA ASP A 158 11.85 2.48 -9.81
C ASP A 158 10.43 2.83 -9.32
N GLY A 159 10.03 2.37 -8.14
CA GLY A 159 8.72 2.57 -7.53
C GLY A 159 7.67 1.53 -7.91
N ALA A 160 8.02 0.51 -8.66
CA ALA A 160 7.11 -0.61 -8.92
C ALA A 160 6.76 -1.34 -7.60
N ARG A 161 5.50 -1.75 -7.44
CA ARG A 161 5.01 -2.44 -6.24
C ARG A 161 4.34 -3.75 -6.59
N LEU A 162 4.70 -4.80 -5.88
CA LEU A 162 4.02 -6.08 -5.94
C LEU A 162 3.22 -6.30 -4.66
N GLY A 163 1.90 -6.36 -4.77
CA GLY A 163 1.00 -6.73 -3.68
C GLY A 163 0.82 -8.25 -3.56
N LYS A 164 0.03 -8.70 -2.59
CA LYS A 164 -0.22 -10.14 -2.33
C LYS A 164 -1.18 -10.84 -3.31
N GLY A 165 -1.70 -10.11 -4.29
CA GLY A 165 -2.53 -10.69 -5.38
C GLY A 165 -4.04 -10.49 -5.23
N GLY A 166 -4.54 -10.02 -4.09
CA GLY A 166 -5.99 -9.82 -3.88
C GLY A 166 -6.57 -8.54 -4.50
N GLY A 167 -5.72 -7.62 -4.97
CA GLY A 167 -6.13 -6.35 -5.58
C GLY A 167 -6.82 -5.35 -4.64
N PHE A 168 -6.90 -5.63 -3.33
CA PHE A 168 -7.60 -4.75 -2.38
C PHE A 168 -6.86 -3.44 -2.13
N SER A 169 -5.51 -3.45 -2.04
CA SER A 169 -4.76 -2.22 -1.83
C SER A 169 -4.90 -1.26 -3.01
N ASP A 170 -4.88 -1.79 -4.24
CA ASP A 170 -5.02 -0.99 -5.46
C ASP A 170 -6.46 -0.46 -5.57
N LEU A 171 -7.46 -1.26 -5.20
CA LEU A 171 -8.85 -0.84 -5.11
C LEU A 171 -9.07 0.25 -4.05
N GLU A 172 -8.54 0.07 -2.82
CA GLU A 172 -8.60 1.07 -1.76
C GLU A 172 -7.97 2.40 -2.20
N PHE A 173 -6.85 2.32 -2.93
CA PHE A 173 -6.18 3.49 -3.46
C PHE A 173 -7.00 4.18 -4.56
N ALA A 174 -7.56 3.41 -5.50
CA ALA A 174 -8.41 3.93 -6.57
C ALA A 174 -9.65 4.63 -6.03
N VAL A 175 -10.34 4.00 -5.07
CA VAL A 175 -11.52 4.58 -4.42
C VAL A 175 -11.17 5.88 -3.67
N ALA A 176 -10.08 5.90 -2.91
CA ALA A 176 -9.63 7.10 -2.21
C ALA A 176 -9.20 8.22 -3.17
N SER A 177 -8.56 7.87 -4.30
CA SER A 177 -8.21 8.84 -5.35
C SER A 177 -9.44 9.42 -6.04
N GLN A 178 -10.43 8.58 -6.39
CA GLN A 178 -11.70 9.01 -7.00
C GLN A 178 -12.50 9.92 -6.07
N ALA A 179 -12.41 9.68 -4.76
CA ALA A 179 -13.03 10.55 -3.74
C ALA A 179 -12.23 11.84 -3.47
N GLY A 180 -11.12 12.09 -4.17
CA GLY A 180 -10.29 13.29 -3.98
C GLY A 180 -9.44 13.30 -2.71
N LEU A 181 -9.32 12.16 -2.02
CA LEU A 181 -8.54 12.03 -0.79
C LEU A 181 -7.05 11.86 -1.03
N ILE A 182 -6.68 11.33 -2.20
CA ILE A 182 -5.30 11.15 -2.65
C ILE A 182 -5.05 12.13 -3.78
N GLY A 183 -4.18 13.09 -3.52
CA GLY A 183 -3.81 14.15 -4.45
C GLY A 183 -2.39 14.00 -5.01
N PRO A 184 -1.94 14.98 -5.80
CA PRO A 184 -0.60 14.99 -6.39
C PRO A 184 0.51 15.08 -5.33
N ASP A 185 0.23 15.65 -4.17
CA ASP A 185 1.19 15.84 -3.09
C ASP A 185 1.20 14.66 -2.10
N THR A 186 0.21 13.78 -2.15
CA THR A 186 0.18 12.56 -1.33
C THR A 186 1.40 11.70 -1.63
N VAL A 187 2.15 11.31 -0.61
CA VAL A 187 3.30 10.41 -0.73
C VAL A 187 2.86 8.97 -0.52
N VAL A 188 3.30 8.05 -1.36
CA VAL A 188 3.08 6.62 -1.18
C VAL A 188 4.37 5.95 -0.74
N VAL A 189 4.36 5.40 0.47
CA VAL A 189 5.52 4.75 1.09
C VAL A 189 5.22 3.29 1.40
N THR A 190 6.28 2.49 1.43
CA THR A 190 6.24 1.14 1.98
C THR A 190 7.40 0.89 2.93
N THR A 191 7.19 -0.01 3.92
CA THR A 191 8.27 -0.56 4.74
C THR A 191 8.44 -2.03 4.38
N VAL A 192 9.67 -2.45 4.07
CA VAL A 192 10.02 -3.78 3.58
C VAL A 192 11.40 -4.22 4.12
N HIS A 193 11.67 -5.53 4.08
CA HIS A 193 13.01 -6.07 4.28
C HIS A 193 13.89 -5.83 3.04
N GLU A 194 15.22 -5.74 3.20
CA GLU A 194 16.15 -5.55 2.06
C GLU A 194 15.95 -6.57 0.92
N VAL A 195 15.69 -7.83 1.26
CA VAL A 195 15.42 -8.90 0.28
C VAL A 195 14.21 -8.65 -0.61
N GLN A 196 13.28 -7.79 -0.18
CA GLN A 196 12.09 -7.42 -0.93
C GLN A 196 12.33 -6.26 -1.91
N VAL A 197 13.52 -5.64 -1.86
CA VAL A 197 13.89 -4.54 -2.77
C VAL A 197 14.56 -5.11 -4.01
N LEU A 198 13.99 -4.81 -5.17
CA LEU A 198 14.44 -5.32 -6.47
C LEU A 198 14.98 -4.18 -7.36
N PRO A 199 15.88 -4.51 -8.30
CA PRO A 199 16.28 -3.60 -9.36
C PRO A 199 15.10 -3.06 -10.17
N ALA A 200 15.32 -1.94 -10.85
CA ALA A 200 14.33 -1.33 -11.73
C ALA A 200 13.95 -2.29 -12.87
N GLY A 201 12.65 -2.37 -13.16
CA GLY A 201 12.11 -3.18 -14.26
C GLY A 201 11.92 -4.67 -13.96
N GLU A 202 12.29 -5.15 -12.77
CA GLU A 202 12.10 -6.57 -12.41
C GLU A 202 10.68 -6.90 -11.94
N ILE A 203 9.90 -5.90 -11.52
CA ILE A 203 8.51 -6.14 -11.12
C ILE A 203 7.59 -5.91 -12.32
N PRO A 204 6.86 -6.94 -12.77
CA PRO A 204 5.85 -6.78 -13.80
C PRO A 204 4.74 -5.85 -13.31
N THR A 205 4.44 -4.77 -14.06
CA THR A 205 3.45 -3.75 -13.66
C THR A 205 2.37 -3.59 -14.70
N ALA A 206 1.14 -3.30 -14.21
CA ALA A 206 0.06 -2.76 -15.01
C ALA A 206 0.01 -1.22 -14.85
N GLU A 207 -0.66 -0.54 -15.75
CA GLU A 207 -0.81 0.92 -15.73
C GLU A 207 -1.46 1.44 -14.44
N HIS A 208 -2.39 0.66 -13.89
CA HIS A 208 -3.18 0.98 -12.69
C HIS A 208 -2.53 0.57 -11.37
N ASP A 209 -1.38 -0.12 -11.39
CA ASP A 209 -0.69 -0.51 -10.16
C ASP A 209 -0.24 0.74 -9.38
N ILE A 210 -0.43 0.70 -8.05
CA ILE A 210 0.08 1.74 -7.15
C ILE A 210 1.59 1.81 -7.29
N ARG A 211 2.12 3.00 -7.49
CA ARG A 211 3.56 3.26 -7.49
C ARG A 211 3.99 3.91 -6.19
N LEU A 212 5.15 3.48 -5.72
CA LEU A 212 5.81 4.01 -4.52
C LEU A 212 6.59 5.28 -4.86
N ASP A 213 6.59 6.22 -3.93
CA ASP A 213 7.48 7.40 -3.92
C ASP A 213 8.65 7.18 -2.97
N LEU A 214 8.47 6.33 -1.94
CA LEU A 214 9.49 6.07 -0.92
C LEU A 214 9.46 4.59 -0.52
N ILE A 215 10.63 3.99 -0.43
CA ILE A 215 10.81 2.62 0.06
C ILE A 215 11.73 2.68 1.28
N VAL A 216 11.27 2.15 2.40
CA VAL A 216 12.02 2.18 3.66
C VAL A 216 12.31 0.77 4.14
N THR A 217 13.58 0.50 4.37
CA THR A 217 14.07 -0.76 4.93
C THR A 217 14.63 -0.53 6.34
N PRO A 218 14.99 -1.56 7.09
CA PRO A 218 15.73 -1.38 8.34
C PRO A 218 17.03 -0.58 8.18
N ASP A 219 17.66 -0.63 6.99
CA ASP A 219 19.02 -0.11 6.77
C ASP A 219 19.04 1.23 6.03
N ARG A 220 18.06 1.50 5.17
CA ARG A 220 18.06 2.71 4.31
C ARG A 220 16.68 3.20 3.91
N VAL A 221 16.66 4.46 3.44
CA VAL A 221 15.54 5.08 2.72
C VAL A 221 15.92 5.17 1.25
N ILE A 222 15.01 4.75 0.37
CA ILE A 222 15.18 4.83 -1.08
C ILE A 222 14.10 5.75 -1.61
N GLU A 223 14.52 6.93 -2.07
CA GLU A 223 13.63 7.86 -2.76
C GLU A 223 13.47 7.43 -4.21
N VAL A 224 12.22 7.32 -4.64
CA VAL A 224 11.90 7.02 -6.03
C VAL A 224 11.74 8.34 -6.77
N PRO A 225 12.39 8.54 -7.93
CA PRO A 225 12.21 9.74 -8.71
C PRO A 225 10.73 9.97 -9.05
N ARG A 226 10.15 11.04 -8.52
CA ARG A 226 8.74 11.39 -8.76
C ARG A 226 8.51 11.65 -10.24
N ARG A 227 7.50 11.01 -10.82
CA ARG A 227 6.95 11.43 -12.10
C ARG A 227 6.24 12.76 -11.91
N LYS A 228 6.34 13.66 -12.89
CA LYS A 228 5.77 15.03 -12.83
C LYS A 228 4.27 15.09 -12.52
N ARG A 229 3.53 13.99 -12.68
CA ARG A 229 2.11 13.88 -12.35
C ARG A 229 1.77 12.43 -12.05
N ARG A 230 1.17 12.18 -10.89
CA ARG A 230 0.52 10.88 -10.62
C ARG A 230 -0.79 10.84 -11.41
N PRO A 231 -1.04 9.80 -12.24
CA PRO A 231 -2.36 9.63 -12.84
C PRO A 231 -3.40 9.55 -11.73
N SER A 232 -4.54 10.21 -11.90
CA SER A 232 -5.70 9.97 -11.03
C SER A 232 -6.10 8.50 -11.20
N ALA A 233 -5.97 7.73 -10.14
CA ALA A 233 -6.46 6.36 -10.15
C ALA A 233 -7.97 6.40 -9.94
N ALA A 234 -8.73 6.00 -10.94
CA ALA A 234 -10.17 5.75 -10.82
C ALA A 234 -10.43 4.25 -10.69
N VAL A 235 -11.58 3.89 -10.15
CA VAL A 235 -12.02 2.49 -10.11
C VAL A 235 -12.23 2.00 -11.54
N ARG A 236 -11.51 0.95 -11.91
CA ARG A 236 -11.63 0.32 -13.23
C ARG A 236 -12.68 -0.79 -13.16
N TRP A 237 -13.91 -0.44 -13.47
CA TRP A 237 -15.05 -1.35 -13.39
C TRP A 237 -14.86 -2.61 -14.24
N ALA A 238 -14.18 -2.51 -15.38
CA ALA A 238 -13.89 -3.64 -16.26
C ALA A 238 -12.94 -4.70 -15.64
N ASP A 239 -12.18 -4.33 -14.62
CA ASP A 239 -11.24 -5.23 -13.93
C ASP A 239 -11.88 -5.91 -12.70
N LEU A 240 -13.16 -5.62 -12.43
CA LEU A 240 -13.90 -6.13 -11.26
C LEU A 240 -14.99 -7.10 -11.71
N THR A 241 -15.09 -8.23 -11.03
CA THR A 241 -16.22 -9.15 -11.24
C THR A 241 -17.47 -8.63 -10.53
N ASP A 242 -18.66 -9.01 -11.01
CA ASP A 242 -19.90 -8.59 -10.39
C ASP A 242 -20.01 -9.14 -8.94
N GLU A 243 -19.47 -10.34 -8.66
CA GLU A 243 -19.39 -10.89 -7.31
C GLU A 243 -18.53 -10.02 -6.39
N LYS A 244 -17.40 -9.50 -6.88
CA LYS A 244 -16.53 -8.62 -6.09
C LYS A 244 -17.20 -7.27 -5.83
N ILE A 245 -17.93 -6.75 -6.81
CA ILE A 245 -18.70 -5.49 -6.64
C ILE A 245 -19.82 -5.69 -5.62
N ALA A 246 -20.57 -6.79 -5.71
CA ALA A 246 -21.65 -7.12 -4.78
C ALA A 246 -21.14 -7.38 -3.34
N ALA A 247 -19.94 -7.95 -3.20
CA ALA A 247 -19.33 -8.22 -1.89
C ALA A 247 -18.80 -6.98 -1.17
N ILE A 248 -18.68 -5.83 -1.85
CA ILE A 248 -18.13 -4.60 -1.32
C ILE A 248 -19.18 -3.49 -1.40
N PRO A 249 -19.91 -3.17 -0.30
CA PRO A 249 -21.01 -2.20 -0.32
C PRO A 249 -20.61 -0.82 -0.86
N LEU A 250 -19.36 -0.40 -0.63
CA LEU A 250 -18.83 0.85 -1.17
C LEU A 250 -18.82 0.85 -2.70
N LEU A 251 -18.41 -0.25 -3.36
CA LEU A 251 -18.38 -0.34 -4.83
C LEU A 251 -19.79 -0.31 -5.41
N THR A 252 -20.74 -0.98 -4.77
CA THR A 252 -22.15 -0.96 -5.21
C THR A 252 -22.67 0.49 -5.20
N ARG A 253 -22.36 1.26 -4.14
CA ARG A 253 -22.77 2.68 -4.06
C ARG A 253 -22.08 3.56 -5.10
N LEU A 254 -20.79 3.36 -5.34
CA LEU A 254 -20.02 4.13 -6.33
C LEU A 254 -20.50 3.84 -7.75
N ARG A 255 -20.73 2.57 -8.10
CA ARG A 255 -21.23 2.19 -9.42
C ARG A 255 -22.60 2.81 -9.73
N ALA A 256 -23.48 2.88 -8.72
CA ALA A 256 -24.79 3.53 -8.89
C ALA A 256 -24.71 5.05 -9.08
N ARG A 257 -23.61 5.71 -8.70
CA ARG A 257 -23.38 7.15 -8.91
C ARG A 257 -22.73 7.44 -10.28
N ASP A 258 -21.98 6.47 -10.82
CA ASP A 258 -21.27 6.59 -12.11
C ASP A 258 -22.16 6.14 -13.31
N SER A 259 -23.35 5.55 -13.03
CA SER A 259 -24.35 5.12 -14.01
C SER A 259 -25.39 6.20 -14.26
#